data_190ce678d92478f417429f0fc338088b
#
_entry.id   190ce678d92478f417429f0fc338088b
#
_cell.length_a   1.000
_cell.length_b   1.000
_cell.length_c   1.000
_cell.angle_alpha   90.00
_cell.angle_beta   90.00
_cell.angle_gamma   90.00
#
_symmetry.space_group_name_H-M   'P 1'
#
loop_
_entity.id
_entity.type
_entity.pdbx_description
1 polymer ?
#
loop_
_entity_poly.entity_id
_entity_poly.type
_entity_poly.pdbx_seq_one_letter_code
_entity_poly.pdbx_strand_id
1 'polypeptide(L)'
;IDMNTLAQEHYAAALTGAPPGYVGSKEGNTLFDEALIQGSFSKPGIVLFDEIEKASTEVIRGLLNVLETGTLKLTAGTKVLDFKNCMIFMTSNVGAKDAQNRLKRISKLPKPLQNLVKQLKLDDSEITAKALDKKFDPEFLNRIERILHYQAVESDFAHTLVQLEIDKLNLRLKKQSRTIQLTDTAIQFLSSGHDVRFGARGLNRRFKVLIEPSLAKSFLKNKHASQFIIDYDKTGLKVEVIEPEILDPLLIHEASQQH
;
A
#
# COMPACT_ATOMS: atom_id res chain seq x y z
N ILE A 1 8.48 -9.82 -4.18
CA ILE A 1 8.05 -11.17 -4.56
C ILE A 1 6.66 -11.38 -3.99
N ASP A 2 5.67 -11.69 -4.83
CA ASP A 2 4.31 -12.06 -4.41
C ASP A 2 4.27 -13.55 -4.06
N MET A 3 4.00 -13.85 -2.79
CA MET A 3 4.04 -15.24 -2.28
C MET A 3 2.83 -16.06 -2.72
N ASN A 4 1.79 -15.46 -3.29
CA ASN A 4 0.72 -16.22 -3.94
C ASN A 4 1.24 -17.06 -5.10
N THR A 5 2.26 -16.57 -5.81
CA THR A 5 2.89 -17.30 -6.91
C THR A 5 3.71 -18.50 -6.43
N LEU A 6 3.99 -18.58 -5.14
CA LEU A 6 4.79 -19.63 -4.48
C LEU A 6 3.94 -20.46 -3.51
N ALA A 7 2.62 -20.49 -3.73
CA ALA A 7 1.68 -21.20 -2.85
C ALA A 7 1.79 -22.74 -2.97
N GLN A 8 2.31 -23.26 -4.07
CA GLN A 8 2.45 -24.71 -4.29
C GLN A 8 3.91 -25.13 -4.11
N GLU A 9 4.11 -26.35 -3.60
CA GLU A 9 5.44 -26.88 -3.24
C GLU A 9 6.43 -26.88 -4.41
N HIS A 10 5.98 -27.20 -5.61
CA HIS A 10 6.86 -27.23 -6.79
C HIS A 10 7.43 -25.84 -7.18
N TYR A 11 6.82 -24.74 -6.72
CA TYR A 11 7.36 -23.40 -6.93
C TYR A 11 8.47 -23.02 -5.93
N ALA A 12 8.73 -23.83 -4.91
CA ALA A 12 9.91 -23.62 -4.05
C ALA A 12 11.21 -23.62 -4.89
N ALA A 13 11.23 -24.38 -5.97
CA ALA A 13 12.34 -24.38 -6.93
C ALA A 13 12.55 -23.01 -7.62
N ALA A 14 11.55 -22.13 -7.67
CA ALA A 14 11.71 -20.78 -8.19
C ALA A 14 12.56 -19.89 -7.26
N LEU A 15 12.54 -20.16 -5.94
CA LEU A 15 13.42 -19.50 -4.99
C LEU A 15 14.81 -20.12 -4.93
N THR A 16 14.87 -21.45 -4.83
CA THR A 16 16.12 -22.18 -4.57
C THR A 16 16.81 -22.67 -5.85
N GLY A 17 16.21 -22.45 -7.02
CA GLY A 17 16.67 -23.03 -8.29
C GLY A 17 16.16 -24.45 -8.51
N ALA A 18 16.05 -24.86 -9.79
CA ALA A 18 15.60 -26.20 -10.15
C ALA A 18 16.62 -27.27 -9.73
N PRO A 19 16.18 -28.44 -9.21
CA PRO A 19 17.06 -29.57 -8.90
C PRO A 19 17.84 -30.05 -10.12
N PRO A 20 19.03 -30.64 -9.93
CA PRO A 20 19.81 -31.23 -11.02
C PRO A 20 18.97 -32.24 -11.82
N GLY A 21 18.99 -32.13 -13.16
CA GLY A 21 18.23 -33.00 -14.07
C GLY A 21 16.90 -32.39 -14.57
N TYR A 22 16.40 -31.30 -14.02
CA TYR A 22 15.25 -30.61 -14.57
C TYR A 22 15.65 -29.52 -15.58
N VAL A 23 14.74 -29.19 -16.51
CA VAL A 23 14.95 -28.12 -17.49
C VAL A 23 15.17 -26.80 -16.75
N GLY A 24 16.24 -26.06 -17.10
CA GLY A 24 16.63 -24.81 -16.43
C GLY A 24 17.55 -24.97 -15.21
N SER A 25 17.84 -26.19 -14.75
CA SER A 25 18.75 -26.43 -13.61
C SER A 25 20.18 -25.92 -13.83
N LYS A 26 20.66 -25.92 -15.08
CA LYS A 26 22.01 -25.46 -15.43
C LYS A 26 22.14 -23.92 -15.43
N GLU A 27 21.05 -23.20 -15.58
CA GLU A 27 21.05 -21.74 -15.72
C GLU A 27 21.05 -21.04 -14.36
N GLY A 28 20.77 -21.75 -13.24
CA GLY A 28 20.74 -21.19 -11.90
C GLY A 28 19.72 -20.06 -11.74
N ASN A 29 18.68 -20.04 -12.58
CA ASN A 29 17.65 -19.01 -12.55
C ASN A 29 16.89 -19.06 -11.23
N THR A 30 16.83 -17.94 -10.56
CA THR A 30 16.06 -17.72 -9.33
C THR A 30 15.26 -16.44 -9.49
N LEU A 31 14.22 -16.27 -8.65
CA LEU A 31 13.45 -15.04 -8.59
C LEU A 31 14.26 -13.87 -8.03
N PHE A 32 15.44 -14.14 -7.48
CA PHE A 32 16.29 -13.13 -6.89
C PHE A 32 17.29 -12.56 -7.90
N ASP A 33 17.36 -11.25 -7.95
CA ASP A 33 18.48 -10.53 -8.57
C ASP A 33 19.60 -10.39 -7.53
N GLU A 34 20.71 -11.07 -7.77
CA GLU A 34 21.84 -11.14 -6.85
C GLU A 34 22.43 -9.75 -6.55
N ALA A 35 22.57 -8.89 -7.56
CA ALA A 35 23.13 -7.56 -7.39
C ALA A 35 22.23 -6.67 -6.53
N LEU A 36 20.89 -6.81 -6.66
CA LEU A 36 19.93 -6.06 -5.86
C LEU A 36 19.88 -6.56 -4.42
N ILE A 37 20.11 -7.86 -4.16
CA ILE A 37 20.11 -8.45 -2.82
C ILE A 37 21.38 -8.05 -2.07
N GLN A 38 22.53 -8.25 -2.67
CA GLN A 38 23.81 -7.96 -2.04
C GLN A 38 23.99 -6.48 -1.76
N GLY A 39 23.37 -5.62 -2.59
CA GLY A 39 23.51 -4.19 -2.47
C GLY A 39 24.95 -3.72 -2.57
N SER A 40 25.26 -2.64 -1.87
CA SER A 40 26.61 -2.09 -1.76
C SER A 40 26.88 -1.61 -0.34
N PHE A 41 28.11 -1.25 -0.01
CA PHE A 41 28.46 -0.72 1.31
C PHE A 41 27.58 0.44 1.76
N SER A 42 27.18 1.33 0.83
CA SER A 42 26.36 2.52 1.12
C SER A 42 24.86 2.31 0.88
N LYS A 43 24.44 1.21 0.25
CA LYS A 43 23.04 0.94 -0.11
C LYS A 43 22.72 -0.54 0.13
N PRO A 44 22.09 -0.88 1.24
CA PRO A 44 21.66 -2.27 1.50
C PRO A 44 20.67 -2.72 0.45
N GLY A 45 20.62 -4.02 0.19
CA GLY A 45 19.59 -4.65 -0.60
C GLY A 45 18.24 -4.56 0.13
N ILE A 46 17.14 -4.57 -0.61
CA ILE A 46 15.79 -4.62 -0.04
C ILE A 46 15.01 -5.71 -0.74
N VAL A 47 14.46 -6.62 0.06
CA VAL A 47 13.55 -7.66 -0.43
C VAL A 47 12.21 -7.53 0.28
N LEU A 48 11.13 -7.52 -0.50
CA LEU A 48 9.76 -7.56 0.00
C LEU A 48 9.11 -8.88 -0.38
N PHE A 49 8.67 -9.64 0.63
CA PHE A 49 7.80 -10.79 0.48
C PHE A 49 6.35 -10.37 0.78
N ASP A 50 5.53 -10.27 -0.25
CA ASP A 50 4.13 -9.84 -0.12
C ASP A 50 3.22 -11.05 0.10
N GLU A 51 2.31 -10.96 1.08
CA GLU A 51 1.37 -12.02 1.49
C GLU A 51 2.09 -13.33 1.91
N ILE A 52 3.05 -13.23 2.84
CA ILE A 52 3.90 -14.36 3.27
C ILE A 52 3.08 -15.58 3.74
N GLU A 53 1.86 -15.39 4.24
CA GLU A 53 0.99 -16.48 4.67
C GLU A 53 0.48 -17.37 3.52
N LYS A 54 0.69 -16.97 2.28
CA LYS A 54 0.33 -17.74 1.08
C LYS A 54 1.41 -18.69 0.63
N ALA A 55 2.64 -18.47 1.07
CA ALA A 55 3.77 -19.32 0.73
C ALA A 55 3.56 -20.78 1.17
N SER A 56 4.11 -21.72 0.41
CA SER A 56 4.15 -23.12 0.82
C SER A 56 5.11 -23.33 2.01
N THR A 57 4.96 -24.45 2.71
CA THR A 57 5.82 -24.80 3.86
C THR A 57 7.29 -24.88 3.46
N GLU A 58 7.58 -25.41 2.28
CA GLU A 58 8.93 -25.54 1.74
C GLU A 58 9.58 -24.17 1.50
N VAL A 59 8.80 -23.22 0.98
CA VAL A 59 9.24 -21.82 0.79
C VAL A 59 9.55 -21.17 2.13
N ILE A 60 8.68 -21.34 3.14
CA ILE A 60 8.92 -20.82 4.50
C ILE A 60 10.18 -21.41 5.12
N ARG A 61 10.43 -22.72 4.95
CA ARG A 61 11.67 -23.37 5.42
C ARG A 61 12.92 -22.83 4.71
N GLY A 62 12.83 -22.58 3.40
CA GLY A 62 13.92 -21.92 2.67
C GLY A 62 14.21 -20.51 3.19
N LEU A 63 13.17 -19.74 3.48
CA LEU A 63 13.30 -18.41 4.07
C LEU A 63 13.82 -18.45 5.50
N LEU A 64 13.44 -19.43 6.32
CA LEU A 64 13.98 -19.62 7.65
C LEU A 64 15.51 -19.74 7.61
N ASN A 65 16.06 -20.53 6.69
CA ASN A 65 17.50 -20.64 6.51
C ASN A 65 18.15 -19.29 6.13
N VAL A 66 17.49 -18.50 5.27
CA VAL A 66 17.97 -17.14 4.91
C VAL A 66 17.99 -16.23 6.14
N LEU A 67 16.92 -16.24 6.95
CA LEU A 67 16.83 -15.42 8.17
C LEU A 67 17.84 -15.83 9.23
N GLU A 68 18.22 -17.11 9.27
CA GLU A 68 19.18 -17.63 10.25
C GLU A 68 20.63 -17.38 9.85
N THR A 69 20.99 -17.70 8.59
CA THR A 69 22.38 -17.70 8.13
C THR A 69 22.76 -16.48 7.30
N GLY A 70 21.77 -15.69 6.85
CA GLY A 70 21.96 -14.60 5.89
C GLY A 70 22.31 -15.09 4.49
N THR A 71 22.08 -16.39 4.18
CA THR A 71 22.47 -16.96 2.89
C THR A 71 21.40 -17.90 2.36
N LEU A 72 21.29 -18.00 1.02
CA LEU A 72 20.45 -18.96 0.35
C LEU A 72 21.30 -19.78 -0.62
N LYS A 73 21.44 -21.07 -0.32
CA LYS A 73 22.14 -22.00 -1.20
C LYS A 73 21.19 -22.49 -2.28
N LEU A 74 21.54 -22.27 -3.55
CA LEU A 74 20.74 -22.76 -4.67
C LEU A 74 20.88 -24.27 -4.84
N THR A 75 19.77 -24.92 -5.20
CA THR A 75 19.68 -26.38 -5.32
C THR A 75 20.62 -26.97 -6.40
N ALA A 76 20.97 -26.17 -7.42
CA ALA A 76 21.98 -26.52 -8.42
C ALA A 76 23.42 -26.63 -7.84
N GLY A 77 23.62 -26.33 -6.58
CA GLY A 77 24.76 -26.72 -5.76
C GLY A 77 25.99 -25.84 -5.79
N THR A 78 26.12 -24.91 -6.71
CA THR A 78 27.34 -24.11 -6.89
C THR A 78 27.18 -22.64 -6.48
N LYS A 79 26.00 -22.12 -6.43
CA LYS A 79 25.74 -20.69 -6.17
C LYS A 79 25.09 -20.48 -4.81
N VAL A 80 25.60 -19.50 -4.06
CA VAL A 80 25.07 -19.06 -2.77
C VAL A 80 24.75 -17.59 -2.91
N LEU A 81 23.49 -17.23 -2.64
CA LEU A 81 23.07 -15.81 -2.56
C LEU A 81 23.32 -15.30 -1.16
N ASP A 82 23.91 -14.11 -1.06
CA ASP A 82 24.23 -13.46 0.22
C ASP A 82 23.23 -12.36 0.53
N PHE A 83 22.50 -12.50 1.66
CA PHE A 83 21.49 -11.59 2.17
C PHE A 83 21.97 -10.78 3.38
N LYS A 84 23.25 -10.93 3.81
CA LYS A 84 23.76 -10.29 5.03
C LYS A 84 23.68 -8.75 5.01
N ASN A 85 23.72 -8.17 3.82
CA ASN A 85 23.53 -6.72 3.64
C ASN A 85 22.16 -6.41 3.05
N CYS A 86 21.12 -7.14 3.44
CA CYS A 86 19.77 -7.01 2.89
C CYS A 86 18.74 -6.80 4.01
N MET A 87 17.86 -5.82 3.83
CA MET A 87 16.67 -5.67 4.66
C MET A 87 15.53 -6.48 4.08
N ILE A 88 14.96 -7.35 4.88
CA ILE A 88 13.85 -8.22 4.49
C ILE A 88 12.57 -7.69 5.11
N PHE A 89 11.60 -7.37 4.27
CA PHE A 89 10.25 -6.98 4.66
C PHE A 89 9.26 -8.07 4.28
N MET A 90 8.30 -8.32 5.16
CA MET A 90 7.23 -9.28 4.91
C MET A 90 5.90 -8.62 5.19
N THR A 91 4.90 -8.80 4.31
CA THR A 91 3.52 -8.38 4.59
C THR A 91 2.65 -9.60 4.85
N SER A 92 1.64 -9.43 5.69
CA SER A 92 0.67 -10.48 5.97
C SER A 92 -0.70 -9.92 6.31
N ASN A 93 -1.75 -10.63 5.89
CA ASN A 93 -3.13 -10.36 6.25
C ASN A 93 -3.66 -11.33 7.33
N VAL A 94 -2.79 -12.08 7.98
CA VAL A 94 -3.14 -13.01 9.05
C VAL A 94 -3.78 -12.25 10.20
N GLY A 95 -4.91 -12.77 10.72
CA GLY A 95 -5.68 -12.12 11.78
C GLY A 95 -6.65 -11.01 11.33
N ALA A 96 -6.51 -10.47 10.12
CA ALA A 96 -7.35 -9.38 9.63
C ALA A 96 -8.85 -9.71 9.63
N LYS A 97 -9.23 -10.94 9.28
CA LYS A 97 -10.63 -11.40 9.32
C LYS A 97 -11.16 -11.48 10.75
N ASP A 98 -10.34 -11.92 11.69
CA ASP A 98 -10.70 -12.08 13.09
C ASP A 98 -10.88 -10.71 13.76
N ALA A 99 -9.98 -9.77 13.49
CA ALA A 99 -10.10 -8.38 13.91
C ALA A 99 -11.38 -7.73 13.34
N GLN A 100 -11.67 -7.90 12.05
CA GLN A 100 -12.90 -7.39 11.44
C GLN A 100 -14.17 -8.01 12.05
N ASN A 101 -14.17 -9.32 12.29
CA ASN A 101 -15.32 -10.00 12.92
C ASN A 101 -15.56 -9.50 14.33
N ARG A 102 -14.49 -9.21 15.08
CA ARG A 102 -14.58 -8.59 16.40
C ARG A 102 -15.18 -7.20 16.32
N LEU A 103 -14.70 -6.34 15.43
CA LEU A 103 -15.27 -4.99 15.23
C LEU A 103 -16.77 -5.05 14.88
N LYS A 104 -17.18 -5.98 14.02
CA LYS A 104 -18.58 -6.20 13.69
C LYS A 104 -19.41 -6.67 14.89
N ARG A 105 -18.87 -7.50 15.79
CA ARG A 105 -19.54 -7.91 17.03
C ARG A 105 -19.70 -6.72 17.98
N ILE A 106 -18.66 -5.92 18.15
CA ILE A 106 -18.69 -4.72 19.00
C ILE A 106 -19.70 -3.70 18.46
N SER A 107 -19.76 -3.47 17.15
CA SER A 107 -20.69 -2.51 16.54
C SER A 107 -22.17 -2.88 16.71
N LYS A 108 -22.49 -4.14 17.01
CA LYS A 108 -23.86 -4.61 17.32
C LYS A 108 -24.28 -4.41 18.77
N LEU A 109 -23.34 -4.06 19.66
CA LEU A 109 -23.62 -3.79 21.06
C LEU A 109 -24.29 -2.41 21.23
N PRO A 110 -25.07 -2.18 22.30
CA PRO A 110 -25.57 -0.87 22.67
C PRO A 110 -24.40 0.14 22.88
N LYS A 111 -24.58 1.42 22.51
CA LYS A 111 -23.55 2.45 22.58
C LYS A 111 -22.74 2.50 23.90
N PRO A 112 -23.36 2.41 25.11
CA PRO A 112 -22.60 2.44 26.36
C PRO A 112 -21.65 1.25 26.50
N LEU A 113 -22.06 0.05 26.06
CA LEU A 113 -21.22 -1.14 26.08
C LEU A 113 -20.10 -1.09 25.03
N GLN A 114 -20.35 -0.46 23.87
CA GLN A 114 -19.30 -0.22 22.88
C GLN A 114 -18.15 0.61 23.46
N ASN A 115 -18.47 1.68 24.19
CA ASN A 115 -17.48 2.55 24.82
C ASN A 115 -16.69 1.81 25.89
N LEU A 116 -17.35 0.98 26.69
CA LEU A 116 -16.69 0.16 27.70
C LEU A 116 -15.72 -0.86 27.09
N VAL A 117 -16.14 -1.54 26.01
CA VAL A 117 -15.29 -2.50 25.28
C VAL A 117 -14.12 -1.80 24.57
N LYS A 118 -14.33 -0.58 24.06
CA LYS A 118 -13.24 0.23 23.50
C LYS A 118 -12.23 0.67 24.57
N GLN A 119 -12.69 1.01 25.77
CA GLN A 119 -11.81 1.35 26.91
C GLN A 119 -11.02 0.16 27.43
N LEU A 120 -11.56 -1.04 27.38
CA LEU A 120 -10.88 -2.28 27.79
C LEU A 120 -9.72 -2.66 26.86
N LYS A 121 -9.43 -1.86 25.81
CA LYS A 121 -8.26 -2.00 24.91
C LYS A 121 -7.81 -3.48 24.78
N LEU A 122 -8.74 -4.37 24.48
CA LEU A 122 -8.33 -5.71 24.06
C LEU A 122 -7.61 -5.50 22.73
N ASP A 123 -6.31 -5.52 22.80
CA ASP A 123 -5.41 -5.08 21.77
C ASP A 123 -5.56 -5.98 20.54
N ASP A 124 -5.84 -5.38 19.37
CA ASP A 124 -5.89 -6.12 18.10
C ASP A 124 -4.54 -6.81 17.80
N SER A 125 -3.46 -6.36 18.48
CA SER A 125 -2.15 -7.00 18.43
C SER A 125 -2.16 -8.42 19.00
N GLU A 126 -2.91 -8.68 20.08
CA GLU A 126 -3.03 -10.04 20.62
C GLU A 126 -3.75 -11.00 19.68
N ILE A 127 -4.80 -10.51 18.99
CA ILE A 127 -5.54 -11.32 18.02
C ILE A 127 -4.61 -11.68 16.87
N THR A 128 -3.85 -10.72 16.40
CA THR A 128 -2.89 -10.92 15.30
C THR A 128 -1.75 -11.83 15.75
N ALA A 129 -1.21 -11.66 16.95
CA ALA A 129 -0.19 -12.54 17.49
C ALA A 129 -0.66 -13.99 17.55
N LYS A 130 -1.84 -14.27 18.15
CA LYS A 130 -2.42 -15.61 18.18
C LYS A 130 -2.69 -16.20 16.80
N ALA A 131 -3.05 -15.35 15.83
CA ALA A 131 -3.27 -15.79 14.47
C ALA A 131 -1.94 -16.11 13.75
N LEU A 132 -0.88 -15.37 14.02
CA LEU A 132 0.48 -15.65 13.54
C LEU A 132 1.02 -16.95 14.13
N ASP A 133 0.90 -17.16 15.45
CA ASP A 133 1.31 -18.40 16.14
C ASP A 133 0.59 -19.65 15.58
N LYS A 134 -0.66 -19.48 15.14
CA LYS A 134 -1.42 -20.56 14.51
C LYS A 134 -1.00 -20.84 13.07
N LYS A 135 -0.47 -19.82 12.36
CA LYS A 135 -0.15 -19.91 10.93
C LYS A 135 1.30 -20.29 10.68
N PHE A 136 2.22 -19.82 11.51
CA PHE A 136 3.66 -19.99 11.33
C PHE A 136 4.27 -20.72 12.52
N ASP A 137 5.31 -21.47 12.26
CA ASP A 137 6.08 -22.13 13.33
C ASP A 137 6.76 -21.10 14.20
N PRO A 138 6.85 -21.34 15.53
CA PRO A 138 7.51 -20.44 16.48
C PRO A 138 8.96 -20.12 16.10
N GLU A 139 9.66 -21.08 15.48
CA GLU A 139 11.03 -20.89 15.01
C GLU A 139 11.12 -19.78 13.96
N PHE A 140 10.18 -19.75 13.00
CA PHE A 140 10.11 -18.70 11.97
C PHE A 140 9.80 -17.33 12.59
N LEU A 141 8.82 -17.26 13.51
CA LEU A 141 8.44 -16.00 14.14
C LEU A 141 9.58 -15.44 15.01
N ASN A 142 10.36 -16.29 15.68
CA ASN A 142 11.50 -15.88 16.50
C ASN A 142 12.68 -15.32 15.69
N ARG A 143 12.71 -15.51 14.37
CA ARG A 143 13.73 -14.93 13.48
C ARG A 143 13.33 -13.55 12.92
N ILE A 144 12.09 -13.11 13.20
CA ILE A 144 11.61 -11.80 12.79
C ILE A 144 11.96 -10.79 13.88
N GLU A 145 12.79 -9.80 13.56
CA GLU A 145 13.23 -8.81 14.54
C GLU A 145 12.09 -7.90 15.01
N ARG A 146 11.16 -7.56 14.13
CA ARG A 146 10.07 -6.66 14.47
C ARG A 146 8.79 -6.97 13.71
N ILE A 147 7.69 -7.09 14.45
CA ILE A 147 6.34 -7.22 13.91
C ILE A 147 5.61 -5.88 14.10
N LEU A 148 5.18 -5.27 13.01
CA LEU A 148 4.42 -4.02 13.00
C LEU A 148 2.95 -4.32 12.73
N HIS A 149 2.08 -3.92 13.64
CA HIS A 149 0.64 -4.05 13.49
C HIS A 149 0.06 -2.76 12.91
N TYR A 150 -0.54 -2.87 11.73
CA TYR A 150 -1.28 -1.77 11.13
C TYR A 150 -2.74 -1.82 11.59
N GLN A 151 -3.20 -0.72 12.12
CA GLN A 151 -4.60 -0.55 12.51
C GLN A 151 -5.48 -0.37 11.27
N ALA A 152 -6.76 -0.75 11.40
CA ALA A 152 -7.73 -0.43 10.37
C ALA A 152 -7.86 1.09 10.23
N VAL A 153 -8.01 1.57 8.98
CA VAL A 153 -8.20 2.99 8.72
C VAL A 153 -9.60 3.39 9.21
N GLU A 154 -9.65 4.15 10.28
CA GLU A 154 -10.88 4.72 10.81
C GLU A 154 -11.39 5.86 9.91
N SER A 155 -12.68 6.23 10.08
CA SER A 155 -13.33 7.30 9.31
C SER A 155 -12.59 8.63 9.38
N ASP A 156 -11.97 8.92 10.53
CA ASP A 156 -11.27 10.17 10.78
C ASP A 156 -10.03 10.35 9.90
N PHE A 157 -9.40 9.24 9.49
CA PHE A 157 -8.28 9.25 8.55
C PHE A 157 -8.70 9.28 7.07
N ALA A 158 -9.99 9.08 6.78
CA ALA A 158 -10.47 9.05 5.39
C ALA A 158 -10.23 10.37 4.66
N HIS A 159 -10.35 11.51 5.36
CA HIS A 159 -10.04 12.83 4.81
C HIS A 159 -8.57 12.94 4.38
N THR A 160 -7.65 12.52 5.25
CA THR A 160 -6.22 12.51 4.96
C THR A 160 -5.89 11.62 3.76
N LEU A 161 -6.56 10.47 3.64
CA LEU A 161 -6.38 9.60 2.48
C LEU A 161 -6.89 10.22 1.18
N VAL A 162 -8.02 10.93 1.21
CA VAL A 162 -8.51 11.69 0.04
C VAL A 162 -7.48 12.73 -0.38
N GLN A 163 -6.92 13.48 0.58
CA GLN A 163 -5.90 14.48 0.30
C GLN A 163 -4.65 13.84 -0.33
N LEU A 164 -4.17 12.72 0.19
CA LEU A 164 -3.03 11.99 -0.38
C LEU A 164 -3.28 11.54 -1.83
N GLU A 165 -4.51 11.13 -2.17
CA GLU A 165 -4.83 10.73 -3.54
C GLU A 165 -4.87 11.94 -4.49
N ILE A 166 -5.34 13.11 -4.03
CA ILE A 166 -5.25 14.37 -4.78
C ILE A 166 -3.80 14.77 -5.02
N ASP A 167 -2.96 14.71 -4.00
CA ASP A 167 -1.55 15.07 -4.09
C ASP A 167 -0.82 14.18 -5.11
N LYS A 168 -1.08 12.87 -5.08
CA LYS A 168 -0.55 11.93 -6.08
C LYS A 168 -1.04 12.24 -7.50
N LEU A 169 -2.32 12.63 -7.64
CA LEU A 169 -2.87 13.02 -8.93
C LEU A 169 -2.23 14.32 -9.43
N ASN A 170 -2.07 15.32 -8.55
CA ASN A 170 -1.42 16.58 -8.88
C ASN A 170 0.05 16.39 -9.29
N LEU A 171 0.79 15.48 -8.65
CA LEU A 171 2.15 15.13 -9.09
C LEU A 171 2.17 14.59 -10.53
N ARG A 172 1.19 13.77 -10.92
CA ARG A 172 1.07 13.28 -12.30
C ARG A 172 0.70 14.39 -13.28
N LEU A 173 -0.24 15.27 -12.88
CA LEU A 173 -0.74 16.37 -13.70
C LEU A 173 0.24 17.53 -13.86
N LYS A 174 1.22 17.64 -12.95
CA LYS A 174 2.29 18.65 -13.03
C LYS A 174 3.03 18.61 -14.38
N LYS A 175 3.17 17.41 -14.97
CA LYS A 175 3.76 17.23 -16.31
C LYS A 175 2.94 17.88 -17.43
N GLN A 176 1.66 18.18 -17.17
CA GLN A 176 0.74 18.84 -18.10
C GLN A 176 0.44 20.28 -17.67
N SER A 177 1.18 20.84 -16.70
CA SER A 177 0.96 22.15 -16.09
C SER A 177 -0.48 22.33 -15.58
N ARG A 178 -1.05 21.25 -14.98
CA ARG A 178 -2.41 21.24 -14.44
C ARG A 178 -2.40 20.91 -12.96
N THR A 179 -3.35 21.52 -12.23
CA THR A 179 -3.58 21.27 -10.80
C THR A 179 -5.07 21.14 -10.52
N ILE A 180 -5.39 20.39 -9.47
CA ILE A 180 -6.75 20.10 -9.04
C ILE A 180 -6.86 20.37 -7.56
N GLN A 181 -7.96 20.98 -7.17
CA GLN A 181 -8.37 21.17 -5.78
C GLN A 181 -9.73 20.51 -5.53
N LEU A 182 -9.98 20.09 -4.31
CA LEU A 182 -11.28 19.61 -3.85
C LEU A 182 -11.88 20.61 -2.88
N THR A 183 -13.19 20.83 -2.99
CA THR A 183 -13.93 21.53 -1.93
C THR A 183 -14.11 20.62 -0.72
N ASP A 184 -14.41 21.19 0.44
CA ASP A 184 -14.72 20.44 1.67
C ASP A 184 -15.91 19.50 1.47
N THR A 185 -16.91 19.92 0.71
CA THR A 185 -18.09 19.12 0.35
C THR A 185 -17.70 17.87 -0.46
N ALA A 186 -16.80 18.01 -1.43
CA ALA A 186 -16.28 16.91 -2.21
C ALA A 186 -15.42 15.96 -1.35
N ILE A 187 -14.58 16.49 -0.47
CA ILE A 187 -13.79 15.69 0.49
C ILE A 187 -14.71 14.89 1.41
N GLN A 188 -15.73 15.53 2.00
CA GLN A 188 -16.71 14.85 2.85
C GLN A 188 -17.46 13.76 2.11
N PHE A 189 -17.92 14.01 0.88
CA PHE A 189 -18.59 13.01 0.07
C PHE A 189 -17.70 11.79 -0.23
N LEU A 190 -16.46 12.03 -0.61
CA LEU A 190 -15.50 10.96 -0.91
C LEU A 190 -15.16 10.14 0.35
N SER A 191 -14.98 10.82 1.47
CA SER A 191 -14.67 10.21 2.78
C SER A 191 -15.84 9.42 3.36
N SER A 192 -17.08 9.94 3.25
CA SER A 192 -18.28 9.30 3.80
C SER A 192 -18.58 7.94 3.19
N GLY A 193 -18.11 7.69 1.99
CA GLY A 193 -18.25 6.38 1.31
C GLY A 193 -17.10 5.41 1.58
N HIS A 194 -16.23 5.71 2.56
CA HIS A 194 -15.14 4.84 2.94
C HIS A 194 -15.69 3.55 3.57
N ASP A 195 -15.40 2.43 2.94
CA ASP A 195 -15.68 1.11 3.52
C ASP A 195 -14.39 0.59 4.18
N VAL A 196 -14.41 0.56 5.51
CA VAL A 196 -13.28 0.09 6.34
C VAL A 196 -12.75 -1.29 5.90
N ARG A 197 -13.61 -2.13 5.29
CA ARG A 197 -13.20 -3.45 4.80
C ARG A 197 -12.18 -3.40 3.67
N PHE A 198 -12.22 -2.36 2.85
CA PHE A 198 -11.32 -2.19 1.70
C PHE A 198 -10.17 -1.22 1.98
N GLY A 199 -10.17 -0.56 3.15
CA GLY A 199 -9.12 0.35 3.56
C GLY A 199 -8.82 1.42 2.50
N ALA A 200 -7.57 1.85 2.43
CA ALA A 200 -7.13 2.86 1.47
C ALA A 200 -7.34 2.46 0.00
N ARG A 201 -7.26 1.15 -0.33
CA ARG A 201 -7.51 0.66 -1.70
C ARG A 201 -8.94 0.92 -2.17
N GLY A 202 -9.93 0.76 -1.26
CA GLY A 202 -11.34 1.04 -1.56
C GLY A 202 -11.57 2.51 -1.89
N LEU A 203 -10.95 3.40 -1.12
CA LEU A 203 -11.03 4.84 -1.32
C LEU A 203 -10.34 5.25 -2.63
N ASN A 204 -9.15 4.73 -2.92
CA ASN A 204 -8.45 4.97 -4.18
C ASN A 204 -9.29 4.53 -5.39
N ARG A 205 -9.91 3.34 -5.33
CA ARG A 205 -10.81 2.87 -6.39
C ARG A 205 -12.01 3.82 -6.58
N ARG A 206 -12.62 4.24 -5.46
CA ARG A 206 -13.74 5.21 -5.51
C ARG A 206 -13.32 6.52 -6.14
N PHE A 207 -12.15 7.04 -5.76
CA PHE A 207 -11.57 8.24 -6.31
C PHE A 207 -11.39 8.12 -7.83
N LYS A 208 -10.77 7.03 -8.30
CA LYS A 208 -10.58 6.78 -9.74
C LYS A 208 -11.90 6.70 -10.51
N VAL A 209 -12.88 6.00 -9.97
CA VAL A 209 -14.16 5.79 -10.67
C VAL A 209 -14.99 7.06 -10.74
N LEU A 210 -14.97 7.88 -9.70
CA LEU A 210 -15.83 9.07 -9.61
C LEU A 210 -15.17 10.33 -10.16
N ILE A 211 -13.88 10.50 -9.94
CA ILE A 211 -13.16 11.74 -10.26
C ILE A 211 -12.50 11.69 -11.63
N GLU A 212 -11.72 10.65 -11.93
CA GLU A 212 -10.93 10.61 -13.17
C GLU A 212 -11.78 10.78 -14.45
N PRO A 213 -12.98 10.16 -14.61
CA PRO A 213 -13.79 10.36 -15.80
C PRO A 213 -14.34 11.78 -15.94
N SER A 214 -14.73 12.42 -14.82
CA SER A 214 -15.24 13.80 -14.82
C SER A 214 -14.13 14.80 -15.14
N LEU A 215 -12.93 14.57 -14.64
CA LEU A 215 -11.73 15.35 -14.98
C LEU A 215 -11.36 15.21 -16.45
N ALA A 216 -11.34 13.97 -16.97
CA ALA A 216 -11.03 13.75 -18.38
C ALA A 216 -11.97 14.50 -19.31
N LYS A 217 -13.27 14.50 -19.01
CA LYS A 217 -14.27 15.29 -19.76
C LYS A 217 -13.99 16.79 -19.69
N SER A 218 -13.66 17.30 -18.49
CA SER A 218 -13.36 18.71 -18.29
C SER A 218 -12.08 19.12 -19.01
N PHE A 219 -11.04 18.29 -19.00
CA PHE A 219 -9.77 18.53 -19.68
C PHE A 219 -9.93 18.58 -21.21
N LEU A 220 -10.80 17.75 -21.78
CA LEU A 220 -11.10 17.77 -23.21
C LEU A 220 -11.85 19.03 -23.63
N LYS A 221 -12.76 19.53 -22.79
CA LYS A 221 -13.51 20.76 -23.03
C LYS A 221 -12.65 22.01 -22.85
N ASN A 222 -11.77 22.01 -21.86
CA ASN A 222 -10.99 23.17 -21.43
C ASN A 222 -9.49 22.92 -21.62
N LYS A 223 -9.06 22.84 -22.87
CA LYS A 223 -7.68 22.44 -23.24
C LYS A 223 -6.61 23.37 -22.66
N HIS A 224 -6.92 24.65 -22.50
CA HIS A 224 -5.98 25.69 -22.04
C HIS A 224 -6.04 25.95 -20.54
N ALA A 225 -7.01 25.39 -19.84
CA ALA A 225 -7.14 25.58 -18.40
C ALA A 225 -6.07 24.80 -17.64
N SER A 226 -5.48 25.47 -16.66
CA SER A 226 -4.42 24.90 -15.79
C SER A 226 -4.91 24.55 -14.39
N GLN A 227 -6.00 25.16 -13.90
CA GLN A 227 -6.50 24.95 -12.56
C GLN A 227 -7.96 24.50 -12.59
N PHE A 228 -8.25 23.47 -11.80
CA PHE A 228 -9.57 22.87 -11.72
C PHE A 228 -9.96 22.69 -10.26
N ILE A 229 -11.23 22.93 -9.96
CA ILE A 229 -11.83 22.64 -8.65
C ILE A 229 -12.91 21.58 -8.83
N ILE A 230 -12.94 20.65 -7.91
CA ILE A 230 -13.96 19.59 -7.86
C ILE A 230 -14.84 19.85 -6.67
N ASP A 231 -16.10 20.05 -6.94
CA ASP A 231 -17.14 20.22 -5.94
C ASP A 231 -18.15 19.08 -5.95
N TYR A 232 -18.90 18.94 -4.88
CA TYR A 232 -20.00 17.99 -4.75
C TYR A 232 -21.28 18.70 -4.34
N ASP A 233 -22.30 18.53 -5.17
CA ASP A 233 -23.65 18.98 -4.87
C ASP A 233 -24.66 17.82 -4.90
N LYS A 234 -25.96 18.14 -4.74
CA LYS A 234 -27.04 17.14 -4.75
C LYS A 234 -27.14 16.36 -6.07
N THR A 235 -26.54 16.84 -7.14
CA THR A 235 -26.57 16.23 -8.49
C THR A 235 -25.35 15.36 -8.75
N GLY A 236 -24.28 15.48 -7.93
CA GLY A 236 -23.06 14.71 -8.03
C GLY A 236 -21.78 15.54 -8.00
N LEU A 237 -20.67 14.93 -8.42
CA LEU A 237 -19.39 15.62 -8.51
C LEU A 237 -19.34 16.48 -9.78
N LYS A 238 -18.96 17.74 -9.60
CA LYS A 238 -18.76 18.71 -10.68
C LYS A 238 -17.30 19.12 -10.73
N VAL A 239 -16.81 19.34 -11.93
CA VAL A 239 -15.46 19.84 -12.20
C VAL A 239 -15.58 21.18 -12.90
N GLU A 240 -15.13 22.22 -12.26
CA GLU A 240 -15.12 23.59 -12.75
C GLU A 240 -13.69 24.05 -13.02
N VAL A 241 -13.52 24.99 -13.94
CA VAL A 241 -12.24 25.62 -14.22
C VAL A 241 -12.11 26.84 -13.30
N ILE A 242 -10.98 26.95 -12.61
CA ILE A 242 -10.63 28.20 -11.95
C ILE A 242 -9.95 29.07 -13.01
N GLU A 243 -10.66 30.07 -13.48
CA GLU A 243 -10.05 31.10 -14.32
C GLU A 243 -9.06 31.89 -13.45
N PRO A 244 -7.83 32.15 -13.89
CA PRO A 244 -6.96 33.07 -13.17
C PRO A 244 -7.69 34.42 -13.10
N GLU A 245 -7.77 35.00 -11.93
CA GLU A 245 -8.19 36.40 -11.79
C GLU A 245 -7.34 37.22 -12.77
N ILE A 246 -7.96 37.74 -13.80
CA ILE A 246 -7.33 38.70 -14.71
C ILE A 246 -7.15 39.94 -13.83
N LEU A 247 -5.96 40.10 -13.24
CA LEU A 247 -5.57 41.36 -12.63
C LEU A 247 -5.77 42.43 -13.69
N ASP A 248 -6.71 43.31 -13.47
CA ASP A 248 -7.06 44.41 -14.39
C ASP A 248 -5.76 45.12 -14.78
N PRO A 249 -5.39 45.20 -16.06
CA PRO A 249 -4.12 45.84 -16.49
C PRO A 249 -4.02 47.29 -16.02
N LEU A 250 -5.13 47.92 -15.62
CA LEU A 250 -5.17 49.28 -15.11
C LEU A 250 -4.57 49.41 -13.69
N LEU A 251 -4.60 48.35 -12.86
CA LEU A 251 -3.99 48.40 -11.53
C LEU A 251 -2.46 48.30 -11.53
N ILE A 252 -1.87 47.76 -12.61
CA ILE A 252 -0.41 47.65 -12.75
C ILE A 252 0.21 49.02 -13.11
N HIS A 253 -0.57 49.93 -13.74
CA HIS A 253 -0.07 51.25 -14.11
C HIS A 253 -0.01 52.23 -12.95
N GLU A 254 -0.85 52.11 -11.95
CA GLU A 254 -0.84 53.03 -10.78
C GLU A 254 0.30 52.71 -9.81
N ALA A 255 0.71 51.41 -9.70
CA ALA A 255 1.84 51.06 -8.84
C ALA A 255 3.22 51.44 -9.41
N SER A 256 3.31 51.70 -10.73
CA SER A 256 4.57 52.07 -11.41
C SER A 256 4.83 53.58 -11.48
N GLN A 257 3.89 54.40 -11.01
CA GLN A 257 4.04 55.88 -11.02
C GLN A 257 4.37 56.47 -9.63
N GLN A 258 4.58 55.64 -8.61
CA GLN A 258 4.92 56.07 -7.24
C GLN A 258 6.37 55.71 -6.82
N HIS A 259 7.29 55.58 -7.79
CA HIS A 259 8.70 55.50 -7.47
C HIS A 259 9.51 56.54 -8.30
#